data_7fd64baaa71af8b27b0639e1710b7b95
#
_entry.id   7fd64baaa71af8b27b0639e1710b7b95
#
_cell.length_a   1.000
_cell.length_b   1.000
_cell.length_c   1.000
_cell.angle_alpha   90.00
_cell.angle_beta   90.00
_cell.angle_gamma   90.00
#
_symmetry.space_group_name_H-M   'P 1'
#
loop_
_entity.id
_entity.type
_entity.pdbx_description
1 polymer ?
#
loop_
_entity_poly.entity_id
_entity_poly.type
_entity_poly.pdbx_seq_one_letter_code
_entity_poly.pdbx_strand_id
1 'polypeptide(L)'
;MQAGVAPPLVGGASADRPVAGDKPRRYTWTVETQAQIGEQRSIRHHCGLFGIWGHEDAVALTHLGLYALQHRGQESAGIVSVQEGRLAREAGLGLVGQVFDERNLERIRGRSAIGHCRYSTTGSSTESNTQPLLFSFAGGQVAVAHNGNLINAALLRRNYEEVGHIFQTTSDTEVIIHLLAKPAHQTKENPLPHVLNHLQGAYSLLLLFPDRLIAVRDPLGFRPLVIGAMKNGAVVVASETKALDMVGAEYEREVEPGELVTISDEGVSSRRFGGDMGGRGAACIFEHVYFADPSSSVFGDNVHMVRVAMGRQLAREAPADADLVVPIPHAGQCAATGYAQESRIPYGRAFTTSHYSGRSFIMPTQEGRDLAVRMKLNVIKEAVAGQRLVVVEDSVVRGTTTRGKIGALREAGAKEIHLRVASPPIRNPCYFGIDFPSQKELIANNRSVEQIRQFLGVDSLHYLSLEGMLSCVSMASQKYCTACFSGDYPMNVDEPVEKFAMERMQLKMFT
;
A
#
# COMPACT_ATOMS: atom_id res chain seq x y z
N MET A 1 19.00 -42.58 -54.94
CA MET A 1 19.65 -42.11 -56.19
C MET A 1 20.11 -40.71 -56.01
N GLN A 2 21.41 -40.54 -56.02
CA GLN A 2 22.27 -39.44 -56.37
C GLN A 2 22.01 -38.04 -55.69
N ALA A 3 22.85 -37.56 -54.75
CA ALA A 3 24.28 -37.21 -54.85
C ALA A 3 24.57 -36.05 -55.81
N GLY A 4 25.21 -35.02 -55.28
CA GLY A 4 25.86 -33.96 -56.04
C GLY A 4 26.02 -32.71 -55.19
N VAL A 5 27.07 -32.49 -54.46
CA VAL A 5 28.44 -32.02 -54.71
C VAL A 5 28.53 -30.46 -54.62
N ALA A 6 29.30 -30.02 -53.65
CA ALA A 6 29.83 -28.66 -53.52
C ALA A 6 31.07 -28.45 -54.43
N PRO A 7 31.43 -27.22 -54.71
CA PRO A 7 32.83 -26.87 -54.94
C PRO A 7 33.28 -25.58 -54.20
N PRO A 8 34.56 -25.15 -54.42
CA PRO A 8 35.55 -25.16 -53.36
C PRO A 8 36.07 -23.76 -52.96
N LEU A 9 36.88 -23.75 -51.92
CA LEU A 9 37.71 -22.68 -51.38
C LEU A 9 38.83 -22.27 -52.39
N VAL A 10 39.05 -20.96 -52.50
CA VAL A 10 40.36 -20.43 -52.92
C VAL A 10 40.76 -19.33 -51.96
N GLY A 11 41.94 -19.48 -51.42
CA GLY A 11 42.55 -18.66 -50.43
C GLY A 11 43.33 -17.47 -50.97
N GLY A 12 43.76 -16.64 -50.07
CA GLY A 12 44.69 -15.54 -50.30
C GLY A 12 45.08 -14.93 -48.94
N ALA A 13 46.24 -15.35 -48.46
CA ALA A 13 46.87 -14.78 -47.28
C ALA A 13 47.57 -13.44 -47.63
N SER A 14 47.46 -12.45 -46.71
CA SER A 14 48.57 -11.53 -46.46
C SER A 14 48.57 -11.11 -45.00
N ALA A 15 49.69 -11.36 -44.36
CA ALA A 15 50.04 -10.94 -43.03
C ALA A 15 50.36 -9.46 -42.99
N ASP A 16 49.91 -8.77 -41.98
CA ASP A 16 50.69 -7.72 -41.35
C ASP A 16 50.35 -7.51 -39.87
N ARG A 17 51.35 -7.05 -39.17
CA ARG A 17 51.74 -7.13 -37.77
C ARG A 17 50.82 -6.43 -36.74
N PRO A 18 50.99 -6.73 -35.42
CA PRO A 18 50.16 -6.26 -34.36
C PRO A 18 50.54 -4.85 -33.88
N VAL A 19 49.54 -4.01 -33.62
CA VAL A 19 49.69 -2.76 -32.88
C VAL A 19 49.31 -3.00 -31.40
N ALA A 20 50.20 -2.54 -30.56
CA ALA A 20 50.21 -2.72 -29.12
C ALA A 20 49.05 -2.05 -28.39
N GLY A 21 48.51 -2.78 -27.42
CA GLY A 21 48.20 -2.24 -26.12
C GLY A 21 46.95 -1.37 -25.96
N ASP A 22 45.78 -2.01 -25.80
CA ASP A 22 44.72 -1.38 -25.01
C ASP A 22 44.38 -2.30 -23.82
N LYS A 23 44.79 -1.82 -22.62
CA LYS A 23 44.45 -2.47 -21.36
C LYS A 23 42.96 -2.28 -21.10
N PRO A 24 42.26 -3.31 -20.59
CA PRO A 24 40.86 -3.14 -20.24
C PRO A 24 40.73 -2.09 -19.13
N ARG A 25 39.94 -1.05 -19.39
CA ARG A 25 39.53 -0.04 -18.39
C ARG A 25 38.81 -0.75 -17.28
N ARG A 26 39.47 -0.84 -16.12
CA ARG A 26 38.79 -1.16 -14.85
C ARG A 26 37.83 -0.01 -14.58
N TYR A 27 36.53 -0.28 -14.69
CA TYR A 27 35.51 0.59 -14.12
C TYR A 27 35.60 0.47 -12.59
N THR A 28 36.29 1.39 -11.95
CA THR A 28 36.16 1.65 -10.52
C THR A 28 34.80 2.32 -10.31
N TRP A 29 33.86 1.61 -9.74
CA TRP A 29 32.66 2.20 -9.21
C TRP A 29 33.02 3.00 -7.97
N THR A 30 33.18 4.29 -8.10
CA THR A 30 33.15 5.22 -6.96
C THR A 30 31.72 5.27 -6.46
N VAL A 31 31.54 4.89 -5.20
CA VAL A 31 30.30 5.10 -4.44
C VAL A 31 30.19 6.59 -4.17
N GLU A 32 29.75 7.35 -5.15
CA GLU A 32 29.33 8.74 -4.99
C GLU A 32 27.83 8.87 -5.26
N THR A 33 27.10 9.12 -4.16
CA THR A 33 25.82 9.81 -4.10
C THR A 33 24.68 9.27 -4.95
N GLN A 34 24.03 8.24 -4.44
CA GLN A 34 22.62 7.94 -4.75
C GLN A 34 21.64 8.85 -3.98
N ALA A 35 21.94 10.09 -3.82
CA ALA A 35 21.06 11.09 -3.21
C ALA A 35 20.72 12.14 -4.28
N GLN A 36 19.83 11.83 -5.19
CA GLN A 36 19.00 12.74 -6.00
C GLN A 36 18.55 12.08 -7.33
N ILE A 37 17.77 11.01 -7.24
CA ILE A 37 16.92 10.60 -8.36
C ILE A 37 15.51 10.65 -7.80
N GLY A 38 14.80 11.75 -8.08
CA GLY A 38 13.38 11.89 -7.81
C GLY A 38 12.60 10.84 -8.61
N GLU A 39 12.34 9.69 -8.01
CA GLU A 39 11.37 8.74 -8.53
C GLU A 39 10.03 9.44 -8.67
N GLN A 40 9.43 9.40 -9.85
CA GLN A 40 8.01 9.71 -10.04
C GLN A 40 7.18 8.67 -9.31
N ARG A 41 6.88 8.94 -8.04
CA ARG A 41 6.11 8.03 -7.17
C ARG A 41 4.62 8.32 -7.38
N SER A 42 3.89 7.37 -7.98
CA SER A 42 2.43 7.29 -7.85
C SER A 42 2.04 7.15 -6.37
N ILE A 43 0.78 7.40 -6.01
CA ILE A 43 0.27 7.08 -4.66
C ILE A 43 0.71 5.68 -4.31
N ARG A 44 1.37 5.53 -3.16
CA ARG A 44 1.92 4.26 -2.74
C ARG A 44 1.04 3.69 -1.63
N HIS A 45 0.81 2.37 -1.73
CA HIS A 45 -0.22 1.63 -1.03
C HIS A 45 0.13 1.34 0.44
N HIS A 46 -0.85 0.82 1.20
CA HIS A 46 -0.71 0.40 2.58
C HIS A 46 -0.35 -1.06 2.68
N CYS A 47 0.18 -1.45 3.86
CA CYS A 47 0.45 -2.84 4.20
C CYS A 47 -0.83 -3.69 4.22
N GLY A 48 -0.70 -4.98 3.88
CA GLY A 48 -1.72 -5.99 4.04
C GLY A 48 -1.34 -6.97 5.15
N LEU A 49 -2.28 -7.24 6.04
CA LEU A 49 -2.17 -8.18 7.14
C LEU A 49 -3.05 -9.40 6.88
N PHE A 50 -2.52 -10.58 7.17
CA PHE A 50 -3.27 -11.82 7.20
C PHE A 50 -2.79 -12.67 8.38
N GLY A 51 -3.71 -13.29 9.11
CA GLY A 51 -3.41 -14.21 10.21
C GLY A 51 -4.42 -15.32 10.25
N ILE A 52 -4.00 -16.52 10.64
CA ILE A 52 -4.85 -17.69 10.80
C ILE A 52 -4.41 -18.51 12.01
N TRP A 53 -5.37 -19.03 12.76
CA TRP A 53 -5.16 -19.89 13.90
C TRP A 53 -5.98 -21.17 13.77
N GLY A 54 -5.35 -22.33 13.99
CA GLY A 54 -6.03 -23.63 14.12
C GLY A 54 -6.26 -24.38 12.80
N HIS A 55 -5.51 -24.12 11.70
CA HIS A 55 -5.64 -24.79 10.40
C HIS A 55 -4.38 -25.57 10.03
N GLU A 56 -4.49 -26.79 9.53
CA GLU A 56 -3.33 -27.60 9.11
C GLU A 56 -2.51 -26.94 7.99
N ASP A 57 -3.20 -26.29 7.04
CA ASP A 57 -2.59 -25.57 5.91
C ASP A 57 -2.41 -24.08 6.19
N ALA A 58 -2.21 -23.65 7.46
CA ALA A 58 -2.15 -22.26 7.83
C ALA A 58 -1.17 -21.42 7.00
N VAL A 59 0.00 -21.99 6.68
CA VAL A 59 1.04 -21.31 5.88
C VAL A 59 0.58 -21.10 4.43
N ALA A 60 0.02 -22.13 3.79
CA ALA A 60 -0.48 -22.04 2.42
C ALA A 60 -1.65 -21.04 2.33
N LEU A 61 -2.57 -21.06 3.31
CA LEU A 61 -3.68 -20.11 3.38
C LEU A 61 -3.19 -18.69 3.65
N THR A 62 -2.13 -18.52 4.48
CA THR A 62 -1.51 -17.21 4.69
C THR A 62 -0.88 -16.68 3.39
N HIS A 63 -0.21 -17.53 2.62
CA HIS A 63 0.32 -17.16 1.31
C HIS A 63 -0.79 -16.71 0.35
N LEU A 64 -1.92 -17.44 0.27
CA LEU A 64 -3.08 -17.07 -0.56
C LEU A 64 -3.74 -15.77 -0.08
N GLY A 65 -3.89 -15.59 1.24
CA GLY A 65 -4.43 -14.37 1.83
C GLY A 65 -3.56 -13.15 1.51
N LEU A 66 -2.23 -13.28 1.59
CA LEU A 66 -1.30 -12.22 1.19
C LEU A 66 -1.36 -11.94 -0.31
N TYR A 67 -1.54 -12.98 -1.14
CA TYR A 67 -1.72 -12.80 -2.57
C TYR A 67 -2.98 -11.99 -2.89
N ALA A 68 -4.10 -12.25 -2.18
CA ALA A 68 -5.32 -11.46 -2.28
C ALA A 68 -5.10 -9.99 -1.87
N LEU A 69 -4.18 -9.74 -0.91
CA LEU A 69 -3.83 -8.41 -0.40
C LEU A 69 -2.65 -7.76 -1.13
N GLN A 70 -2.14 -8.35 -2.23
CA GLN A 70 -0.96 -7.86 -2.95
C GLN A 70 -1.09 -6.40 -3.44
N HIS A 71 -2.31 -5.95 -3.72
CA HIS A 71 -2.58 -4.56 -4.09
C HIS A 71 -2.19 -3.57 -2.98
N ARG A 72 -2.19 -3.98 -1.71
CA ARG A 72 -1.82 -3.17 -0.55
C ARG A 72 -0.30 -3.03 -0.39
N GLY A 73 0.50 -4.06 -0.70
CA GLY A 73 1.94 -4.02 -0.52
C GLY A 73 2.70 -4.78 -1.61
N GLN A 74 3.76 -4.19 -2.17
CA GLN A 74 4.47 -4.74 -3.33
C GLN A 74 5.99 -4.67 -3.19
N GLU A 75 6.53 -4.24 -2.05
CA GLU A 75 7.97 -4.06 -1.83
C GLU A 75 8.61 -5.27 -1.16
N SER A 76 7.89 -5.88 -0.23
CA SER A 76 8.35 -7.10 0.45
C SER A 76 7.16 -7.89 0.98
N ALA A 77 7.38 -9.17 1.23
CA ALA A 77 6.41 -10.06 1.86
C ALA A 77 7.10 -10.95 2.89
N GLY A 78 6.36 -11.35 3.92
CA GLY A 78 6.86 -12.28 4.93
C GLY A 78 5.73 -13.07 5.57
N ILE A 79 6.07 -14.27 6.03
CA ILE A 79 5.20 -15.16 6.79
C ILE A 79 5.98 -15.65 8.00
N VAL A 80 5.30 -15.69 9.15
CA VAL A 80 5.79 -16.36 10.36
C VAL A 80 4.74 -17.38 10.79
N SER A 81 5.18 -18.61 11.10
CA SER A 81 4.31 -19.69 11.56
C SER A 81 4.76 -20.25 12.92
N VAL A 82 3.85 -20.94 13.59
CA VAL A 82 4.14 -21.71 14.81
C VAL A 82 4.48 -23.12 14.41
N GLN A 83 5.76 -23.51 14.58
CA GLN A 83 6.27 -24.82 14.29
C GLN A 83 6.85 -25.45 15.56
N GLU A 84 6.27 -26.55 16.05
CA GLU A 84 6.73 -27.27 17.25
C GLU A 84 6.96 -26.36 18.48
N GLY A 85 6.03 -25.42 18.70
CA GLY A 85 6.10 -24.48 19.83
C GLY A 85 7.13 -23.37 19.66
N ARG A 86 7.67 -23.16 18.46
CA ARG A 86 8.61 -22.09 18.10
C ARG A 86 8.11 -21.32 16.88
N LEU A 87 8.55 -20.09 16.76
CA LEU A 87 8.23 -19.27 15.59
C LEU A 87 9.30 -19.46 14.51
N ALA A 88 8.86 -19.79 13.30
CA ALA A 88 9.69 -19.90 12.09
C ALA A 88 9.27 -18.80 11.10
N ARG A 89 10.26 -18.15 10.45
CA ARG A 89 10.04 -16.98 9.57
C ARG A 89 10.69 -17.20 8.21
N GLU A 90 9.92 -16.91 7.15
CA GLU A 90 10.41 -16.68 5.78
C GLU A 90 9.93 -15.33 5.28
N ALA A 91 10.84 -14.55 4.71
CA ALA A 91 10.51 -13.21 4.21
C ALA A 91 11.56 -12.75 3.19
N GLY A 92 11.15 -11.82 2.31
CA GLY A 92 12.05 -11.28 1.30
C GLY A 92 11.50 -10.02 0.64
N LEU A 93 12.35 -9.38 -0.17
CA LEU A 93 11.97 -8.24 -1.01
C LEU A 93 11.30 -8.75 -2.29
N GLY A 94 10.20 -8.13 -2.69
CA GLY A 94 9.46 -8.45 -3.90
C GLY A 94 7.97 -8.71 -3.66
N LEU A 95 7.30 -9.18 -4.71
CA LEU A 95 5.89 -9.59 -4.65
C LEU A 95 5.75 -10.93 -3.93
N VAL A 96 4.57 -11.21 -3.38
CA VAL A 96 4.26 -12.48 -2.69
C VAL A 96 4.68 -13.70 -3.52
N GLY A 97 4.29 -13.77 -4.81
CA GLY A 97 4.67 -14.88 -5.69
C GLY A 97 6.14 -14.87 -6.16
N GLN A 98 6.94 -13.85 -5.82
CA GLN A 98 8.39 -13.81 -6.07
C GLN A 98 9.19 -14.21 -4.83
N VAL A 99 8.66 -13.88 -3.64
CA VAL A 99 9.29 -14.19 -2.35
C VAL A 99 9.08 -15.65 -1.97
N PHE A 100 7.88 -16.19 -2.23
CA PHE A 100 7.51 -17.53 -1.80
C PHE A 100 7.44 -18.50 -2.97
N ASP A 101 8.18 -19.58 -2.85
CA ASP A 101 8.09 -20.78 -3.66
C ASP A 101 7.74 -22.00 -2.78
N GLU A 102 7.50 -23.16 -3.38
CA GLU A 102 7.18 -24.39 -2.63
C GLU A 102 8.26 -24.75 -1.60
N ARG A 103 9.53 -24.52 -1.92
CA ARG A 103 10.66 -24.91 -1.06
C ARG A 103 10.75 -24.06 0.21
N ASN A 104 10.53 -22.75 0.11
CA ASN A 104 10.62 -21.89 1.27
C ASN A 104 9.35 -21.96 2.13
N LEU A 105 8.17 -22.19 1.54
CA LEU A 105 6.94 -22.45 2.30
C LEU A 105 7.00 -23.75 3.09
N GLU A 106 7.71 -24.78 2.59
CA GLU A 106 7.92 -26.03 3.32
C GLU A 106 8.76 -25.89 4.60
N ARG A 107 9.56 -24.83 4.73
CA ARG A 107 10.40 -24.57 5.91
C ARG A 107 9.63 -23.99 7.09
N ILE A 108 8.48 -23.41 6.85
CA ILE A 108 7.68 -22.70 7.85
C ILE A 108 6.32 -23.37 8.07
N ARG A 109 6.32 -24.70 8.29
CA ARG A 109 5.11 -25.48 8.55
C ARG A 109 4.49 -25.07 9.89
N GLY A 110 3.16 -25.27 10.03
CA GLY A 110 2.48 -25.04 11.30
C GLY A 110 0.98 -24.86 11.13
N ARG A 111 0.26 -24.90 12.26
CA ARG A 111 -1.21 -24.76 12.29
C ARG A 111 -1.68 -23.32 12.51
N SER A 112 -0.75 -22.40 12.71
CA SER A 112 -1.05 -20.99 12.92
C SER A 112 0.05 -20.15 12.30
N ALA A 113 -0.33 -19.07 11.62
CA ALA A 113 0.60 -18.21 10.94
C ALA A 113 0.09 -16.77 10.85
N ILE A 114 1.01 -15.81 10.74
CA ILE A 114 0.73 -14.44 10.32
C ILE A 114 1.57 -14.09 9.10
N GLY A 115 1.02 -13.26 8.24
CA GLY A 115 1.66 -12.76 7.05
C GLY A 115 1.52 -11.26 6.89
N HIS A 116 2.46 -10.69 6.14
CA HIS A 116 2.51 -9.27 5.85
C HIS A 116 2.98 -9.03 4.41
N CYS A 117 2.29 -8.21 3.66
CA CYS A 117 2.81 -7.60 2.44
C CYS A 117 3.03 -6.10 2.70
N ARG A 118 4.30 -5.67 2.48
CA ARG A 118 4.76 -4.34 2.90
C ARG A 118 4.75 -3.35 1.77
N TYR A 119 4.33 -2.15 2.15
CA TYR A 119 4.71 -0.92 1.49
C TYR A 119 5.32 0.03 2.52
N SER A 120 6.50 0.59 2.28
CA SER A 120 7.22 1.42 3.25
C SER A 120 6.57 2.79 3.43
N THR A 121 5.94 3.04 4.57
CA THR A 121 5.50 4.36 5.03
C THR A 121 6.58 5.04 5.85
N THR A 122 7.25 4.28 6.71
CA THR A 122 8.42 4.69 7.50
C THR A 122 9.53 3.66 7.32
N GLY A 123 10.77 4.13 7.21
CA GLY A 123 11.96 3.31 6.97
C GLY A 123 12.17 2.92 5.50
N SER A 124 13.40 2.55 5.16
CA SER A 124 13.80 2.10 3.83
C SER A 124 13.29 0.69 3.50
N SER A 125 13.21 0.37 2.20
CA SER A 125 12.88 -0.98 1.71
C SER A 125 14.12 -1.86 1.78
N THR A 126 14.48 -2.31 2.98
CA THR A 126 15.58 -3.24 3.27
C THR A 126 15.03 -4.55 3.82
N GLU A 127 15.81 -5.62 3.72
CA GLU A 127 15.43 -6.93 4.26
C GLU A 127 15.17 -6.88 5.77
N SER A 128 15.94 -6.08 6.52
CA SER A 128 15.75 -5.90 7.97
C SER A 128 14.38 -5.32 8.33
N ASN A 129 13.79 -4.51 7.45
CA ASN A 129 12.48 -3.89 7.66
C ASN A 129 11.32 -4.77 7.14
N THR A 130 11.60 -5.96 6.61
CA THR A 130 10.55 -6.87 6.12
C THR A 130 9.78 -7.45 7.31
N GLN A 131 8.46 -7.35 7.25
CA GLN A 131 7.56 -7.86 8.29
C GLN A 131 6.93 -9.20 7.86
N PRO A 132 6.46 -10.05 8.83
CA PRO A 132 6.46 -9.82 10.28
C PRO A 132 7.88 -9.78 10.86
N LEU A 133 8.09 -8.89 11.85
CA LEU A 133 9.34 -8.85 12.61
C LEU A 133 9.30 -9.92 13.69
N LEU A 134 10.32 -10.77 13.76
CA LEU A 134 10.43 -11.85 14.73
C LEU A 134 11.54 -11.55 15.75
N PHE A 135 11.18 -11.57 17.03
CA PHE A 135 12.09 -11.30 18.14
C PHE A 135 11.97 -12.38 19.24
N SER A 136 13.08 -12.55 19.95
CA SER A 136 13.14 -13.35 21.18
C SER A 136 13.54 -12.46 22.34
N PHE A 137 12.81 -12.57 23.44
CA PHE A 137 13.07 -11.81 24.67
C PHE A 137 12.75 -12.68 25.91
N ALA A 138 12.89 -12.15 27.12
CA ALA A 138 12.66 -12.95 28.35
C ALA A 138 11.24 -13.58 28.45
N GLY A 139 10.25 -12.97 27.81
CA GLY A 139 8.88 -13.50 27.74
C GLY A 139 8.64 -14.52 26.63
N GLY A 140 9.68 -14.97 25.90
CA GLY A 140 9.58 -15.93 24.81
C GLY A 140 9.78 -15.32 23.42
N GLN A 141 9.15 -15.89 22.42
CA GLN A 141 9.19 -15.38 21.04
C GLN A 141 7.90 -14.64 20.70
N VAL A 142 8.02 -13.61 19.89
CA VAL A 142 6.87 -12.90 19.31
C VAL A 142 7.19 -12.46 17.88
N ALA A 143 6.24 -12.63 16.99
CA ALA A 143 6.27 -12.02 15.67
C ALA A 143 5.21 -10.92 15.58
N VAL A 144 5.56 -9.78 14.98
CA VAL A 144 4.68 -8.60 14.85
C VAL A 144 4.56 -8.18 13.41
N ALA A 145 3.32 -8.04 12.94
CA ALA A 145 2.96 -7.44 11.65
C ALA A 145 2.11 -6.20 11.89
N HIS A 146 2.42 -5.10 11.20
CA HIS A 146 1.84 -3.78 11.42
C HIS A 146 1.37 -3.15 10.11
N ASN A 147 0.13 -2.70 10.08
CA ASN A 147 -0.42 -1.83 9.04
C ASN A 147 -0.79 -0.48 9.66
N GLY A 148 -0.03 0.56 9.35
CA GLY A 148 -0.23 1.90 9.90
C GLY A 148 1.05 2.73 9.95
N ASN A 149 1.09 3.65 10.90
CA ASN A 149 2.26 4.46 11.22
C ASN A 149 2.15 5.04 12.64
N LEU A 150 3.18 4.83 13.44
CA LEU A 150 3.26 5.36 14.80
C LEU A 150 3.92 6.75 14.76
N ILE A 151 3.16 7.79 15.10
CA ILE A 151 3.64 9.18 15.06
C ILE A 151 4.65 9.49 16.15
N ASN A 152 4.63 8.74 17.26
CA ASN A 152 5.58 8.90 18.37
C ASN A 152 6.74 7.89 18.35
N ALA A 153 6.89 7.09 17.28
CA ALA A 153 7.93 6.06 17.21
C ALA A 153 9.34 6.60 17.36
N ALA A 154 9.64 7.75 16.75
CA ALA A 154 10.96 8.40 16.85
C ALA A 154 11.30 8.83 18.29
N LEU A 155 10.31 9.37 19.01
CA LEU A 155 10.47 9.74 20.41
C LEU A 155 10.69 8.51 21.29
N LEU A 156 9.84 7.47 21.12
CA LEU A 156 9.98 6.23 21.87
C LEU A 156 11.35 5.57 21.61
N ARG A 157 11.77 5.51 20.35
CA ARG A 157 13.08 4.97 19.97
C ARG A 157 14.21 5.72 20.65
N ARG A 158 14.24 7.06 20.60
CA ARG A 158 15.26 7.89 21.26
C ARG A 158 15.35 7.57 22.75
N ASN A 159 14.22 7.54 23.46
CA ASN A 159 14.16 7.24 24.88
C ASN A 159 14.74 5.85 25.22
N TYR A 160 14.57 4.86 24.33
CA TYR A 160 15.13 3.53 24.52
C TYR A 160 16.62 3.46 24.17
N GLU A 161 17.07 4.15 23.11
CA GLU A 161 18.48 4.23 22.73
C GLU A 161 19.32 4.93 23.82
N GLU A 162 18.77 5.98 24.48
CA GLU A 162 19.41 6.68 25.60
C GLU A 162 19.67 5.78 26.83
N VAL A 163 18.88 4.74 27.01
CA VAL A 163 19.09 3.74 28.08
C VAL A 163 19.75 2.46 27.59
N GLY A 164 20.34 2.47 26.39
CA GLY A 164 21.20 1.40 25.87
C GLY A 164 20.50 0.32 25.06
N HIS A 165 19.24 0.51 24.63
CA HIS A 165 18.59 -0.43 23.73
C HIS A 165 19.17 -0.34 22.32
N ILE A 166 19.36 -1.49 21.68
CA ILE A 166 19.87 -1.62 20.30
C ILE A 166 18.70 -1.98 19.39
N PHE A 167 18.47 -1.15 18.38
CA PHE A 167 17.47 -1.39 17.34
C PHE A 167 18.11 -2.06 16.11
N GLN A 168 17.45 -3.07 15.57
CA GLN A 168 17.92 -3.84 14.41
C GLN A 168 17.34 -3.32 13.09
N THR A 169 16.23 -2.59 13.15
CA THR A 169 15.50 -2.08 11.99
C THR A 169 15.32 -0.56 12.07
N THR A 170 14.86 0.03 10.98
CA THR A 170 14.40 1.44 10.95
C THR A 170 12.86 1.51 10.89
N SER A 171 12.18 0.39 11.17
CA SER A 171 10.72 0.33 11.24
C SER A 171 10.21 0.91 12.55
N ASP A 172 9.12 1.67 12.48
CA ASP A 172 8.36 2.12 13.65
C ASP A 172 7.79 0.96 14.48
N THR A 173 7.57 -0.18 13.85
CA THR A 173 7.03 -1.40 14.47
C THR A 173 7.95 -1.96 15.57
N GLU A 174 9.27 -1.79 15.46
CA GLU A 174 10.23 -2.36 16.41
C GLU A 174 10.09 -1.77 17.82
N VAL A 175 9.62 -0.51 17.95
CA VAL A 175 9.41 0.10 19.27
C VAL A 175 8.38 -0.67 20.11
N ILE A 176 7.43 -1.35 19.47
CA ILE A 176 6.42 -2.20 20.14
C ILE A 176 7.11 -3.34 20.88
N ILE A 177 8.14 -3.93 20.27
CA ILE A 177 8.89 -5.04 20.87
C ILE A 177 9.68 -4.57 22.09
N HIS A 178 10.34 -3.40 22.00
CA HIS A 178 11.06 -2.83 23.13
C HIS A 178 10.13 -2.47 24.30
N LEU A 179 8.93 -1.97 24.00
CA LEU A 179 7.89 -1.75 25.01
C LEU A 179 7.45 -3.07 25.66
N LEU A 180 7.22 -4.12 24.88
CA LEU A 180 6.82 -5.45 25.38
C LEU A 180 7.93 -6.11 26.22
N ALA A 181 9.18 -5.96 25.81
CA ALA A 181 10.33 -6.57 26.49
C ALA A 181 10.69 -5.89 27.82
N LYS A 182 10.19 -4.67 28.08
CA LYS A 182 10.52 -3.92 29.30
C LYS A 182 10.00 -4.62 30.56
N PRO A 183 10.86 -5.01 31.54
CA PRO A 183 10.44 -5.75 32.73
C PRO A 183 9.31 -5.08 33.51
N ALA A 184 9.36 -3.74 33.66
CA ALA A 184 8.32 -2.98 34.34
C ALA A 184 6.94 -3.06 33.67
N HIS A 185 6.86 -3.38 32.38
CA HIS A 185 5.59 -3.60 31.69
C HIS A 185 5.13 -5.07 31.85
N GLN A 186 6.06 -6.04 31.84
CA GLN A 186 5.73 -7.46 31.99
C GLN A 186 5.15 -7.80 33.38
N THR A 187 5.48 -7.04 34.42
CA THR A 187 4.92 -7.23 35.76
C THR A 187 3.50 -6.70 35.93
N LYS A 188 2.93 -6.04 34.92
CA LYS A 188 1.54 -5.56 34.97
C LYS A 188 0.58 -6.73 34.82
N GLU A 189 -0.60 -6.62 35.43
CA GLU A 189 -1.68 -7.61 35.33
C GLU A 189 -2.07 -7.86 33.85
N ASN A 190 -2.07 -6.81 33.02
CA ASN A 190 -2.36 -6.85 31.61
C ASN A 190 -1.26 -6.13 30.82
N PRO A 191 -0.13 -6.81 30.52
CA PRO A 191 1.04 -6.15 29.90
C PRO A 191 0.76 -5.53 28.54
N LEU A 192 0.07 -6.22 27.65
CA LEU A 192 -0.15 -5.78 26.28
C LEU A 192 -1.05 -4.55 26.18
N PRO A 193 -2.25 -4.48 26.80
CA PRO A 193 -3.04 -3.24 26.87
C PRO A 193 -2.26 -2.06 27.44
N HIS A 194 -1.41 -2.30 28.46
CA HIS A 194 -0.57 -1.25 29.02
C HIS A 194 0.45 -0.74 27.98
N VAL A 195 1.10 -1.61 27.23
CA VAL A 195 2.03 -1.26 26.15
C VAL A 195 1.33 -0.49 25.03
N LEU A 196 0.16 -0.95 24.59
CA LEU A 196 -0.63 -0.33 23.53
C LEU A 196 -1.02 1.12 23.85
N ASN A 197 -1.26 1.43 25.13
CA ASN A 197 -1.57 2.79 25.59
C ASN A 197 -0.39 3.78 25.46
N HIS A 198 0.83 3.31 25.21
CA HIS A 198 1.99 4.19 24.92
C HIS A 198 2.11 4.51 23.43
N LEU A 199 1.40 3.80 22.55
CA LEU A 199 1.46 4.01 21.12
C LEU A 199 0.53 5.14 20.70
N GLN A 200 1.02 6.03 19.84
CA GLN A 200 0.24 7.08 19.21
C GLN A 200 0.34 6.95 17.69
N GLY A 201 -0.79 7.05 17.02
CA GLY A 201 -0.87 6.93 15.57
C GLY A 201 -1.90 5.92 15.10
N ALA A 202 -1.78 5.51 13.85
CA ALA A 202 -2.62 4.52 13.23
C ALA A 202 -1.96 3.14 13.29
N TYR A 203 -2.68 2.13 13.79
CA TYR A 203 -2.16 0.76 13.76
C TYR A 203 -3.26 -0.29 13.77
N SER A 204 -3.17 -1.22 12.82
CA SER A 204 -3.70 -2.56 12.96
C SER A 204 -2.52 -3.50 13.12
N LEU A 205 -2.55 -4.37 14.13
CA LEU A 205 -1.44 -5.26 14.48
C LEU A 205 -1.90 -6.71 14.50
N LEU A 206 -1.01 -7.61 14.04
CA LEU A 206 -1.06 -9.02 14.37
C LEU A 206 0.20 -9.37 15.15
N LEU A 207 0.01 -9.97 16.33
CA LEU A 207 1.08 -10.50 17.16
C LEU A 207 0.91 -12.02 17.25
N LEU A 208 1.89 -12.76 16.81
CA LEU A 208 1.90 -14.22 16.92
C LEU A 208 2.88 -14.64 18.01
N PHE A 209 2.34 -15.36 18.99
CA PHE A 209 3.08 -16.08 20.02
C PHE A 209 3.00 -17.59 19.72
N PRO A 210 3.85 -18.43 20.35
CA PRO A 210 3.75 -19.89 20.18
C PRO A 210 2.39 -20.49 20.57
N ASP A 211 1.65 -19.85 21.45
CA ASP A 211 0.39 -20.32 22.07
C ASP A 211 -0.86 -19.51 21.69
N ARG A 212 -0.72 -18.40 20.99
CA ARG A 212 -1.86 -17.53 20.60
C ARG A 212 -1.54 -16.56 19.47
N LEU A 213 -2.56 -16.16 18.75
CA LEU A 213 -2.59 -15.03 17.84
C LEU A 213 -3.37 -13.89 18.48
N ILE A 214 -2.84 -12.68 18.42
CA ILE A 214 -3.53 -11.47 18.92
C ILE A 214 -3.71 -10.49 17.75
N ALA A 215 -4.94 -10.05 17.55
CA ALA A 215 -5.30 -8.98 16.62
C ALA A 215 -5.65 -7.71 17.41
N VAL A 216 -5.11 -6.57 16.96
CA VAL A 216 -5.31 -5.29 17.65
C VAL A 216 -5.65 -4.21 16.63
N ARG A 217 -6.61 -3.35 16.97
CA ARG A 217 -6.90 -2.14 16.19
C ARG A 217 -6.77 -0.90 17.08
N ASP A 218 -6.15 0.16 16.58
CA ASP A 218 -5.93 1.40 17.34
C ASP A 218 -7.24 2.01 17.87
N PRO A 219 -7.20 2.86 18.93
CA PRO A 219 -8.40 3.40 19.58
C PRO A 219 -9.29 4.26 18.69
N LEU A 220 -8.77 4.80 17.59
CA LEU A 220 -9.53 5.59 16.62
C LEU A 220 -9.96 4.78 15.39
N GLY A 221 -9.41 3.56 15.20
CA GLY A 221 -9.77 2.64 14.13
C GLY A 221 -9.38 3.10 12.74
N PHE A 222 -8.18 3.66 12.58
CA PHE A 222 -7.72 4.20 11.30
C PHE A 222 -7.72 3.17 10.16
N ARG A 223 -7.22 1.95 10.42
CA ARG A 223 -7.07 0.92 9.40
C ARG A 223 -8.09 -0.20 9.58
N PRO A 224 -8.59 -0.77 8.47
CA PRO A 224 -9.50 -1.89 8.58
C PRO A 224 -8.79 -3.14 9.09
N LEU A 225 -9.53 -3.95 9.86
CA LEU A 225 -9.12 -5.28 10.30
C LEU A 225 -10.38 -6.09 10.55
N VAL A 226 -10.50 -7.23 9.88
CA VAL A 226 -11.70 -8.09 9.91
C VAL A 226 -11.37 -9.47 10.45
N ILE A 227 -12.36 -10.11 11.05
CA ILE A 227 -12.32 -11.49 11.55
C ILE A 227 -13.31 -12.33 10.76
N GLY A 228 -12.91 -13.54 10.44
CA GLY A 228 -13.78 -14.57 9.87
C GLY A 228 -13.44 -15.94 10.42
N ALA A 229 -14.35 -16.87 10.23
CA ALA A 229 -14.21 -18.26 10.65
C ALA A 229 -14.28 -19.22 9.46
N MET A 230 -13.52 -20.30 9.52
CA MET A 230 -13.60 -21.39 8.57
C MET A 230 -14.49 -22.52 9.11
N LYS A 231 -15.03 -23.34 8.23
CA LYS A 231 -15.94 -24.46 8.60
C LYS A 231 -15.33 -25.47 9.58
N ASN A 232 -14.01 -25.58 9.60
CA ASN A 232 -13.27 -26.44 10.54
C ASN A 232 -12.97 -25.78 11.89
N GLY A 233 -13.48 -24.57 12.13
CA GLY A 233 -13.29 -23.81 13.36
C GLY A 233 -12.03 -22.94 13.39
N ALA A 234 -11.21 -22.95 12.35
CA ALA A 234 -10.05 -22.05 12.27
C ALA A 234 -10.50 -20.59 12.15
N VAL A 235 -9.81 -19.70 12.86
CA VAL A 235 -10.10 -18.26 12.86
C VAL A 235 -9.10 -17.53 11.95
N VAL A 236 -9.63 -16.65 11.10
CA VAL A 236 -8.86 -15.85 10.15
C VAL A 236 -9.00 -14.37 10.51
N VAL A 237 -7.89 -13.63 10.44
CA VAL A 237 -7.86 -12.17 10.59
C VAL A 237 -7.19 -11.56 9.37
N ALA A 238 -7.80 -10.55 8.77
CA ALA A 238 -7.25 -9.92 7.57
C ALA A 238 -7.51 -8.42 7.53
N SER A 239 -6.73 -7.69 6.72
CA SER A 239 -6.97 -6.26 6.46
C SER A 239 -8.27 -6.02 5.68
N GLU A 240 -8.70 -6.97 4.83
CA GLU A 240 -9.87 -6.83 3.96
C GLU A 240 -10.63 -8.15 3.82
N THR A 241 -11.95 -8.06 3.59
CA THR A 241 -12.82 -9.24 3.41
C THR A 241 -12.45 -10.06 2.18
N LYS A 242 -11.88 -9.47 1.11
CA LYS A 242 -11.37 -10.19 -0.05
C LYS A 242 -10.40 -11.32 0.32
N ALA A 243 -9.59 -11.12 1.36
CA ALA A 243 -8.66 -12.14 1.80
C ALA A 243 -9.37 -13.30 2.51
N LEU A 244 -10.50 -13.04 3.19
CA LEU A 244 -11.37 -14.08 3.76
C LEU A 244 -11.99 -14.91 2.62
N ASP A 245 -12.57 -14.24 1.61
CA ASP A 245 -13.18 -14.89 0.45
C ASP A 245 -12.18 -15.80 -0.28
N MET A 246 -10.92 -15.34 -0.43
CA MET A 246 -9.87 -16.11 -1.11
C MET A 246 -9.55 -17.43 -0.41
N VAL A 247 -9.63 -17.48 0.92
CA VAL A 247 -9.32 -18.68 1.72
C VAL A 247 -10.57 -19.46 2.13
N GLY A 248 -11.76 -19.00 1.74
CA GLY A 248 -13.04 -19.64 2.06
C GLY A 248 -13.46 -19.48 3.52
N ALA A 249 -13.05 -18.40 4.18
CA ALA A 249 -13.49 -18.04 5.52
C ALA A 249 -14.75 -17.16 5.44
N GLU A 250 -15.74 -17.44 6.27
CA GLU A 250 -16.95 -16.62 6.41
C GLU A 250 -16.66 -15.40 7.26
N TYR A 251 -17.05 -14.20 6.76
CA TYR A 251 -16.89 -12.94 7.49
C TYR A 251 -17.80 -12.96 8.73
N GLU A 252 -17.25 -12.63 9.89
CA GLU A 252 -17.99 -12.48 11.13
C GLU A 252 -18.19 -11.02 11.52
N ARG A 253 -17.10 -10.26 11.64
CA ARG A 253 -17.13 -8.85 12.05
C ARG A 253 -15.81 -8.12 11.80
N GLU A 254 -15.83 -6.82 11.96
CA GLU A 254 -14.59 -6.03 12.11
C GLU A 254 -14.05 -6.15 13.55
N VAL A 255 -12.73 -5.98 13.71
CA VAL A 255 -12.13 -5.66 15.00
C VAL A 255 -12.47 -4.20 15.31
N GLU A 256 -13.08 -3.98 16.46
CA GLU A 256 -13.54 -2.65 16.86
C GLU A 256 -12.36 -1.70 17.18
N PRO A 257 -12.52 -0.37 17.00
CA PRO A 257 -11.53 0.59 17.49
C PRO A 257 -11.22 0.39 18.98
N GLY A 258 -9.92 0.32 19.34
CA GLY A 258 -9.48 0.06 20.71
C GLY A 258 -9.74 -1.35 21.21
N GLU A 259 -9.92 -2.30 20.30
CA GLU A 259 -10.10 -3.71 20.63
C GLU A 259 -8.81 -4.52 20.44
N LEU A 260 -8.59 -5.43 21.38
CA LEU A 260 -7.60 -6.49 21.36
C LEU A 260 -8.33 -7.83 21.39
N VAL A 261 -8.16 -8.63 20.34
CA VAL A 261 -8.76 -9.96 20.22
C VAL A 261 -7.66 -10.99 20.36
N THR A 262 -7.81 -11.91 21.32
CA THR A 262 -6.91 -13.04 21.54
C THR A 262 -7.56 -14.31 20.99
N ILE A 263 -6.84 -15.04 20.17
CA ILE A 263 -7.25 -16.28 19.50
C ILE A 263 -6.26 -17.36 19.92
N SER A 264 -6.74 -18.43 20.53
CA SER A 264 -5.94 -19.57 21.00
C SER A 264 -6.74 -20.87 20.90
N ASP A 265 -6.15 -21.97 21.32
CA ASP A 265 -6.86 -23.26 21.41
C ASP A 265 -7.98 -23.26 22.46
N GLU A 266 -7.98 -22.28 23.40
CA GLU A 266 -9.05 -22.07 24.37
C GLU A 266 -10.25 -21.31 23.77
N GLY A 267 -10.10 -20.76 22.55
CA GLY A 267 -11.11 -20.00 21.83
C GLY A 267 -10.73 -18.55 21.58
N VAL A 268 -11.75 -17.72 21.32
CA VAL A 268 -11.62 -16.29 21.01
C VAL A 268 -12.10 -15.46 22.19
N SER A 269 -11.26 -14.54 22.63
CA SER A 269 -11.62 -13.56 23.69
C SER A 269 -11.26 -12.15 23.25
N SER A 270 -11.97 -11.16 23.76
CA SER A 270 -11.83 -9.76 23.40
C SER A 270 -11.69 -8.86 24.62
N ARG A 271 -10.89 -7.82 24.51
CA ARG A 271 -10.73 -6.78 25.53
C ARG A 271 -10.63 -5.40 24.89
N ARG A 272 -11.12 -4.38 25.58
CA ARG A 272 -10.94 -2.97 25.22
C ARG A 272 -9.70 -2.38 25.88
N PHE A 273 -9.02 -1.46 25.16
CA PHE A 273 -7.91 -0.65 25.66
C PHE A 273 -8.03 0.78 25.11
N GLY A 274 -7.16 1.71 25.52
CA GLY A 274 -7.09 3.07 24.95
C GLY A 274 -8.06 4.08 25.58
N GLY A 275 -8.83 3.68 26.60
CA GLY A 275 -9.80 4.57 27.27
C GLY A 275 -11.04 4.88 26.42
N ASP A 276 -11.93 5.71 26.96
CA ASP A 276 -13.10 6.20 26.22
C ASP A 276 -12.69 7.38 25.32
N MET A 277 -12.75 7.19 24.03
CA MET A 277 -12.49 8.24 23.02
C MET A 277 -13.71 9.15 22.76
N GLY A 278 -14.76 9.07 23.61
CA GLY A 278 -15.96 9.89 23.49
C GLY A 278 -16.73 9.65 22.19
N GLY A 279 -16.70 8.44 21.67
CA GLY A 279 -17.35 8.07 20.41
C GLY A 279 -16.67 8.62 19.17
N ARG A 280 -15.47 9.23 19.28
CA ARG A 280 -14.66 9.67 18.15
C ARG A 280 -14.11 8.46 17.39
N GLY A 281 -14.03 8.57 16.08
CA GLY A 281 -13.37 7.63 15.19
C GLY A 281 -12.50 8.38 14.19
N ALA A 282 -11.62 7.65 13.53
CA ALA A 282 -10.77 8.21 12.47
C ALA A 282 -10.53 7.18 11.34
N ALA A 283 -11.56 6.41 10.97
CA ALA A 283 -11.49 5.48 9.85
C ALA A 283 -11.00 6.22 8.60
N CYS A 284 -9.95 5.72 7.97
CA CYS A 284 -9.37 6.41 6.82
C CYS A 284 -10.31 6.38 5.61
N ILE A 285 -10.90 7.50 5.24
CA ILE A 285 -11.80 7.59 4.07
C ILE A 285 -11.09 7.20 2.76
N PHE A 286 -9.77 7.31 2.71
CA PHE A 286 -8.98 6.97 1.54
C PHE A 286 -8.94 5.45 1.25
N GLU A 287 -9.31 4.61 2.21
CA GLU A 287 -9.58 3.20 1.96
C GLU A 287 -10.72 3.03 0.95
N HIS A 288 -11.82 3.78 1.09
CA HIS A 288 -12.90 3.80 0.10
C HIS A 288 -12.48 4.47 -1.21
N VAL A 289 -11.72 5.58 -1.17
CA VAL A 289 -11.33 6.31 -2.38
C VAL A 289 -10.41 5.45 -3.26
N TYR A 290 -9.41 4.79 -2.67
CA TYR A 290 -8.34 4.19 -3.46
C TYR A 290 -7.83 2.82 -2.97
N PHE A 291 -7.54 2.64 -1.65
CA PHE A 291 -6.70 1.53 -1.21
C PHE A 291 -7.38 0.18 -1.23
N ALA A 292 -8.57 0.07 -0.63
CA ALA A 292 -9.24 -1.21 -0.52
C ALA A 292 -9.68 -1.74 -1.89
N ASP A 293 -9.66 -3.05 -2.04
CA ASP A 293 -10.12 -3.69 -3.27
C ASP A 293 -11.64 -3.47 -3.46
N PRO A 294 -12.11 -3.23 -4.68
CA PRO A 294 -13.54 -3.04 -4.94
C PRO A 294 -14.44 -4.20 -4.47
N SER A 295 -13.93 -5.42 -4.42
CA SER A 295 -14.70 -6.57 -3.93
C SER A 295 -14.80 -6.62 -2.41
N SER A 296 -13.97 -5.86 -1.69
CA SER A 296 -13.93 -5.82 -0.23
C SER A 296 -15.04 -4.99 0.38
N SER A 297 -15.40 -5.33 1.62
CA SER A 297 -16.13 -4.46 2.53
C SER A 297 -15.20 -3.96 3.62
N VAL A 298 -15.19 -2.65 3.88
CA VAL A 298 -14.42 -2.00 4.95
C VAL A 298 -15.29 -0.95 5.63
N PHE A 299 -15.18 -0.83 6.93
CA PHE A 299 -15.95 0.12 7.74
C PHE A 299 -17.48 0.01 7.54
N GLY A 300 -17.94 -1.22 7.30
CA GLY A 300 -19.35 -1.53 7.10
C GLY A 300 -19.88 -1.35 5.68
N ASP A 301 -19.10 -0.81 4.75
CA ASP A 301 -19.52 -0.54 3.38
C ASP A 301 -18.73 -1.34 2.33
N ASN A 302 -19.41 -1.80 1.27
CA ASN A 302 -18.73 -2.37 0.11
C ASN A 302 -18.06 -1.27 -0.72
N VAL A 303 -16.76 -1.43 -0.96
CA VAL A 303 -15.91 -0.42 -1.62
C VAL A 303 -16.38 -0.09 -3.04
N HIS A 304 -16.79 -1.09 -3.83
CA HIS A 304 -17.31 -0.86 -5.19
C HIS A 304 -18.54 0.03 -5.16
N MET A 305 -19.51 -0.27 -4.28
CA MET A 305 -20.76 0.47 -4.17
C MET A 305 -20.52 1.91 -3.74
N VAL A 306 -19.61 2.13 -2.78
CA VAL A 306 -19.22 3.49 -2.35
C VAL A 306 -18.59 4.27 -3.50
N ARG A 307 -17.64 3.69 -4.23
CA ARG A 307 -17.01 4.36 -5.39
C ARG A 307 -18.00 4.66 -6.52
N VAL A 308 -18.98 3.78 -6.76
CA VAL A 308 -20.07 4.07 -7.72
C VAL A 308 -20.92 5.21 -7.22
N ALA A 309 -21.27 5.26 -5.93
CA ALA A 309 -22.01 6.38 -5.33
C ALA A 309 -21.23 7.71 -5.43
N MET A 310 -19.92 7.70 -5.16
CA MET A 310 -19.03 8.86 -5.36
C MET A 310 -19.07 9.36 -6.82
N GLY A 311 -19.07 8.45 -7.79
CA GLY A 311 -19.18 8.78 -9.21
C GLY A 311 -20.53 9.43 -9.57
N ARG A 312 -21.63 8.91 -9.04
CA ARG A 312 -22.97 9.51 -9.22
C ARG A 312 -23.03 10.90 -8.60
N GLN A 313 -22.53 11.04 -7.37
CA GLN A 313 -22.50 12.36 -6.70
C GLN A 313 -21.63 13.37 -7.46
N LEU A 314 -20.49 12.93 -7.99
CA LEU A 314 -19.61 13.76 -8.81
C LEU A 314 -20.32 14.25 -10.09
N ALA A 315 -21.16 13.41 -10.70
CA ALA A 315 -21.95 13.82 -11.88
C ALA A 315 -23.01 14.88 -11.54
N ARG A 316 -23.60 14.82 -10.34
CA ARG A 316 -24.56 15.84 -9.85
C ARG A 316 -23.86 17.16 -9.56
N GLU A 317 -22.70 17.13 -8.91
CA GLU A 317 -21.93 18.32 -8.55
C GLU A 317 -21.26 18.99 -9.76
N ALA A 318 -20.82 18.19 -10.72
CA ALA A 318 -20.00 18.65 -11.85
C ALA A 318 -20.42 17.99 -13.18
N PRO A 319 -21.62 18.26 -13.70
CA PRO A 319 -22.04 17.76 -15.00
C PRO A 319 -21.12 18.29 -16.11
N ALA A 320 -21.10 17.59 -17.25
CA ALA A 320 -20.39 17.99 -18.45
C ALA A 320 -21.19 17.64 -19.69
N ASP A 321 -21.10 18.47 -20.73
CA ASP A 321 -21.61 18.11 -22.06
C ASP A 321 -20.51 17.37 -22.82
N ALA A 322 -20.66 16.06 -22.94
CA ALA A 322 -19.65 15.18 -23.52
C ALA A 322 -20.30 13.98 -24.20
N ASP A 323 -19.52 13.31 -25.03
CA ASP A 323 -19.96 12.18 -25.83
C ASP A 323 -19.67 10.82 -25.15
N LEU A 324 -18.66 10.77 -24.29
CA LEU A 324 -18.20 9.51 -23.68
C LEU A 324 -17.62 9.74 -22.28
N VAL A 325 -17.98 8.87 -21.32
CA VAL A 325 -17.33 8.77 -20.00
C VAL A 325 -16.27 7.67 -20.06
N VAL A 326 -15.04 7.99 -19.72
CA VAL A 326 -13.92 7.06 -19.73
C VAL A 326 -13.17 7.06 -18.39
N PRO A 327 -12.85 5.89 -17.82
CA PRO A 327 -12.07 5.82 -16.60
C PRO A 327 -10.58 5.97 -16.89
N ILE A 328 -9.83 6.48 -15.92
CA ILE A 328 -8.41 6.18 -15.81
C ILE A 328 -8.28 4.83 -15.08
N PRO A 329 -7.74 3.80 -15.76
CA PRO A 329 -7.59 2.47 -15.16
C PRO A 329 -6.53 2.46 -14.03
N HIS A 330 -6.69 1.66 -12.94
CA HIS A 330 -7.87 0.84 -12.67
C HIS A 330 -8.80 1.51 -11.65
N ALA A 331 -8.28 2.45 -10.85
CA ALA A 331 -8.98 3.01 -9.69
C ALA A 331 -10.21 3.87 -10.06
N GLY A 332 -10.17 4.58 -11.20
CA GLY A 332 -11.28 5.40 -11.68
C GLY A 332 -12.49 4.62 -12.22
N GLN A 333 -12.41 3.29 -12.42
CA GLN A 333 -13.46 2.52 -13.11
C GLN A 333 -14.81 2.55 -12.41
N CYS A 334 -14.83 2.34 -11.08
CA CYS A 334 -16.09 2.31 -10.34
C CYS A 334 -16.78 3.68 -10.34
N ALA A 335 -16.01 4.75 -10.11
CA ALA A 335 -16.53 6.12 -10.13
C ALA A 335 -17.00 6.52 -11.55
N ALA A 336 -16.28 6.13 -12.61
CA ALA A 336 -16.71 6.39 -13.99
C ALA A 336 -18.03 5.66 -14.32
N THR A 337 -18.21 4.44 -13.79
CA THR A 337 -19.50 3.73 -13.93
C THR A 337 -20.63 4.52 -13.28
N GLY A 338 -20.43 5.02 -12.05
CA GLY A 338 -21.42 5.83 -11.36
C GLY A 338 -21.71 7.16 -12.07
N TYR A 339 -20.65 7.83 -12.54
CA TYR A 339 -20.78 9.07 -13.30
C TYR A 339 -21.59 8.87 -14.58
N ALA A 340 -21.31 7.83 -15.37
CA ALA A 340 -22.02 7.51 -16.60
C ALA A 340 -23.49 7.18 -16.35
N GLN A 341 -23.79 6.41 -15.29
CA GLN A 341 -25.18 6.09 -14.93
C GLN A 341 -26.00 7.34 -14.57
N GLU A 342 -25.44 8.28 -13.83
CA GLU A 342 -26.13 9.48 -13.38
C GLU A 342 -26.26 10.51 -14.51
N SER A 343 -25.17 10.75 -15.25
CA SER A 343 -25.15 11.72 -16.36
C SER A 343 -25.86 11.24 -17.61
N ARG A 344 -26.11 9.94 -17.75
CA ARG A 344 -26.62 9.26 -18.95
C ARG A 344 -25.71 9.38 -20.18
N ILE A 345 -24.46 9.81 -19.99
CA ILE A 345 -23.43 9.78 -21.03
C ILE A 345 -22.92 8.35 -21.16
N PRO A 346 -22.77 7.80 -22.38
CA PRO A 346 -22.26 6.45 -22.57
C PRO A 346 -20.93 6.20 -21.87
N TYR A 347 -20.78 5.02 -21.25
CA TYR A 347 -19.50 4.55 -20.69
C TYR A 347 -18.68 3.87 -21.76
N GLY A 348 -17.37 4.18 -21.85
CA GLY A 348 -16.46 3.54 -22.80
C GLY A 348 -15.05 3.34 -22.25
N ARG A 349 -14.21 2.74 -23.08
CA ARG A 349 -12.78 2.53 -22.78
C ARG A 349 -11.93 3.39 -23.69
N ALA A 350 -11.17 4.29 -23.11
CA ALA A 350 -10.14 5.06 -23.81
C ALA A 350 -8.74 4.41 -23.69
N PHE A 351 -8.57 3.54 -22.71
CA PHE A 351 -7.28 2.93 -22.40
C PHE A 351 -7.38 1.40 -22.34
N THR A 352 -6.29 0.75 -22.77
CA THR A 352 -6.04 -0.66 -22.51
C THR A 352 -4.74 -0.83 -21.73
N THR A 353 -4.72 -1.78 -20.80
CA THR A 353 -3.54 -2.10 -19.98
C THR A 353 -2.84 -3.34 -20.53
N SER A 354 -1.52 -3.32 -20.59
CA SER A 354 -0.75 -4.51 -20.94
C SER A 354 -0.63 -5.41 -19.71
N HIS A 355 -1.19 -6.62 -19.77
CA HIS A 355 -1.10 -7.63 -18.71
C HIS A 355 0.29 -8.27 -18.60
N TYR A 356 1.13 -8.13 -19.61
CA TYR A 356 2.45 -8.77 -19.72
C TYR A 356 3.61 -7.84 -19.39
N SER A 357 3.36 -6.54 -19.20
CA SER A 357 4.41 -5.59 -18.81
C SER A 357 4.72 -5.74 -17.31
N GLY A 358 5.71 -6.60 -16.99
CA GLY A 358 6.28 -6.68 -15.65
C GLY A 358 6.95 -5.37 -15.22
N ARG A 359 7.31 -5.26 -13.92
CA ARG A 359 8.04 -4.11 -13.35
C ARG A 359 9.48 -3.92 -13.89
N SER A 360 9.91 -4.69 -14.88
CA SER A 360 11.30 -4.88 -15.28
C SER A 360 11.97 -3.71 -15.99
N PHE A 361 11.30 -2.58 -16.19
CA PHE A 361 11.90 -1.44 -16.89
C PHE A 361 12.04 -0.23 -15.96
N ILE A 362 13.05 -0.29 -15.08
CA ILE A 362 13.60 0.90 -14.44
C ILE A 362 14.57 1.50 -15.47
N MET A 363 14.08 2.41 -16.29
CA MET A 363 14.91 3.15 -17.22
C MET A 363 15.45 4.41 -16.52
N PRO A 364 16.78 4.66 -16.56
CA PRO A 364 17.39 5.79 -15.85
C PRO A 364 17.08 7.15 -16.48
N THR A 365 16.60 7.20 -17.72
CA THR A 365 16.32 8.44 -18.47
C THR A 365 14.85 8.85 -18.40
N GLN A 366 14.53 10.15 -18.58
CA GLN A 366 13.16 10.65 -18.65
C GLN A 366 12.40 10.02 -19.82
N GLU A 367 13.03 9.90 -20.98
CA GLU A 367 12.46 9.26 -22.18
C GLU A 367 12.12 7.78 -21.94
N GLY A 368 12.98 7.06 -21.21
CA GLY A 368 12.71 5.68 -20.82
C GLY A 368 11.54 5.55 -19.84
N ARG A 369 11.36 6.52 -18.95
CA ARG A 369 10.20 6.57 -18.02
C ARG A 369 8.90 6.85 -18.75
N ASP A 370 8.92 7.78 -19.73
CA ASP A 370 7.75 8.08 -20.56
C ASP A 370 7.39 6.88 -21.44
N LEU A 371 8.39 6.15 -21.94
CA LEU A 371 8.20 4.90 -22.66
C LEU A 371 7.57 3.81 -21.74
N ALA A 372 8.05 3.67 -20.51
CA ALA A 372 7.49 2.71 -19.55
C ALA A 372 6.02 3.00 -19.19
N VAL A 373 5.62 4.26 -19.12
CA VAL A 373 4.22 4.67 -18.96
C VAL A 373 3.40 4.29 -20.19
N ARG A 374 3.90 4.58 -21.39
CA ARG A 374 3.24 4.21 -22.66
C ARG A 374 3.10 2.70 -22.83
N MET A 375 4.09 1.90 -22.41
CA MET A 375 4.04 0.44 -22.47
C MET A 375 2.96 -0.16 -21.55
N LYS A 376 2.61 0.52 -20.47
CA LYS A 376 1.61 0.02 -19.49
C LYS A 376 0.18 0.43 -19.85
N LEU A 377 0.01 1.55 -20.52
CA LEU A 377 -1.31 2.13 -20.78
C LEU A 377 -1.36 2.69 -22.20
N ASN A 378 -2.02 1.98 -23.09
CA ASN A 378 -2.19 2.40 -24.49
C ASN A 378 -3.57 3.03 -24.67
N VAL A 379 -3.62 4.10 -25.47
CA VAL A 379 -4.88 4.76 -25.86
C VAL A 379 -5.50 4.02 -27.05
N ILE A 380 -6.80 3.79 -26.98
CA ILE A 380 -7.63 3.25 -28.08
C ILE A 380 -8.04 4.46 -28.95
N LYS A 381 -7.24 4.76 -29.98
CA LYS A 381 -7.39 5.98 -30.80
C LYS A 381 -8.77 6.09 -31.44
N GLU A 382 -9.31 4.97 -31.94
CA GLU A 382 -10.60 4.91 -32.63
C GLU A 382 -11.77 5.24 -31.68
N ALA A 383 -11.61 4.98 -30.37
CA ALA A 383 -12.62 5.30 -29.36
C ALA A 383 -12.55 6.75 -28.88
N VAL A 384 -11.44 7.45 -29.16
CA VAL A 384 -11.12 8.76 -28.59
C VAL A 384 -11.20 9.88 -29.64
N ALA A 385 -10.80 9.61 -30.88
CA ALA A 385 -10.67 10.60 -31.93
C ALA A 385 -12.00 11.33 -32.18
N GLY A 386 -11.95 12.68 -32.11
CA GLY A 386 -13.10 13.56 -32.34
C GLY A 386 -14.12 13.61 -31.21
N GLN A 387 -13.95 12.84 -30.12
CA GLN A 387 -14.88 12.76 -29.00
C GLN A 387 -14.62 13.85 -27.94
N ARG A 388 -15.68 14.34 -27.30
CA ARG A 388 -15.63 15.10 -26.06
C ARG A 388 -15.73 14.11 -24.90
N LEU A 389 -14.69 14.07 -24.08
CA LEU A 389 -14.53 13.04 -23.05
C LEU A 389 -14.76 13.58 -21.64
N VAL A 390 -15.54 12.87 -20.83
CA VAL A 390 -15.43 12.96 -19.38
C VAL A 390 -14.43 11.89 -18.93
N VAL A 391 -13.27 12.32 -18.46
CA VAL A 391 -12.24 11.45 -17.91
C VAL A 391 -12.40 11.38 -16.39
N VAL A 392 -12.62 10.19 -15.83
CA VAL A 392 -12.82 10.02 -14.39
C VAL A 392 -11.60 9.36 -13.76
N GLU A 393 -11.07 10.02 -12.72
CA GLU A 393 -9.96 9.52 -11.90
C GLU A 393 -10.39 9.46 -10.43
N ASP A 394 -9.77 8.60 -9.63
CA ASP A 394 -10.05 8.50 -8.19
C ASP A 394 -9.50 9.69 -7.41
N SER A 395 -8.24 10.08 -7.69
CA SER A 395 -7.53 11.13 -6.97
C SER A 395 -6.36 11.68 -7.79
N VAL A 396 -5.95 12.93 -7.52
CA VAL A 396 -4.77 13.57 -8.13
C VAL A 396 -3.83 14.06 -7.03
N VAL A 397 -2.61 13.48 -6.97
CA VAL A 397 -1.60 13.83 -5.96
C VAL A 397 -0.58 14.83 -6.48
N ARG A 398 0.30 14.42 -7.41
CA ARG A 398 1.31 15.29 -8.06
C ARG A 398 0.86 15.81 -9.43
N GLY A 399 -0.10 15.15 -10.04
CA GLY A 399 -0.63 15.47 -11.35
C GLY A 399 0.27 15.08 -12.55
N THR A 400 1.51 14.67 -12.33
CA THR A 400 2.43 14.32 -13.42
C THR A 400 1.96 13.11 -14.24
N THR A 401 1.52 12.05 -13.55
CA THR A 401 0.97 10.85 -14.20
C THR A 401 -0.33 11.16 -14.94
N THR A 402 -1.22 11.91 -14.31
CA THR A 402 -2.49 12.34 -14.92
C THR A 402 -2.24 13.18 -16.16
N ARG A 403 -1.30 14.15 -16.09
CA ARG A 403 -0.90 14.98 -17.24
C ARG A 403 -0.40 14.13 -18.43
N GLY A 404 0.41 13.10 -18.17
CA GLY A 404 0.88 12.20 -19.23
C GLY A 404 -0.27 11.45 -19.91
N LYS A 405 -1.24 10.97 -19.13
CA LYS A 405 -2.44 10.29 -19.65
C LYS A 405 -3.33 11.23 -20.45
N ILE A 406 -3.53 12.47 -19.99
CA ILE A 406 -4.28 13.51 -20.70
C ILE A 406 -3.59 13.87 -22.01
N GLY A 407 -2.26 14.04 -21.99
CA GLY A 407 -1.47 14.26 -23.21
C GLY A 407 -1.69 13.17 -24.25
N ALA A 408 -1.66 11.90 -23.83
CA ALA A 408 -1.91 10.77 -24.73
C ALA A 408 -3.31 10.77 -25.35
N LEU A 409 -4.35 11.19 -24.58
CA LEU A 409 -5.70 11.36 -25.12
C LEU A 409 -5.78 12.51 -26.15
N ARG A 410 -5.07 13.61 -25.91
CA ARG A 410 -4.98 14.71 -26.88
C ARG A 410 -4.27 14.29 -28.16
N GLU A 411 -3.14 13.59 -28.05
CA GLU A 411 -2.40 13.04 -29.20
C GLU A 411 -3.27 12.03 -29.99
N ALA A 412 -4.16 11.31 -29.32
CA ALA A 412 -5.13 10.41 -29.95
C ALA A 412 -6.30 11.13 -30.64
N GLY A 413 -6.40 12.48 -30.54
CA GLY A 413 -7.40 13.28 -31.21
C GLY A 413 -8.67 13.57 -30.40
N ALA A 414 -8.62 13.47 -29.05
CA ALA A 414 -9.74 13.91 -28.22
C ALA A 414 -10.04 15.40 -28.45
N LYS A 415 -11.32 15.74 -28.74
CA LYS A 415 -11.79 17.08 -29.04
C LYS A 415 -11.80 17.94 -27.78
N GLU A 416 -12.42 17.43 -26.72
CA GLU A 416 -12.49 18.05 -25.40
C GLU A 416 -12.24 17.01 -24.30
N ILE A 417 -11.63 17.45 -23.19
CA ILE A 417 -11.34 16.59 -22.04
C ILE A 417 -11.81 17.28 -20.76
N HIS A 418 -12.84 16.74 -20.15
CA HIS A 418 -13.40 17.17 -18.87
C HIS A 418 -12.94 16.22 -17.77
N LEU A 419 -11.93 16.59 -16.98
CA LEU A 419 -11.46 15.75 -15.90
C LEU A 419 -12.37 15.87 -14.67
N ARG A 420 -12.80 14.74 -14.16
CA ARG A 420 -13.63 14.58 -12.96
C ARG A 420 -12.91 13.69 -11.96
N VAL A 421 -12.62 14.22 -10.78
CA VAL A 421 -11.86 13.52 -9.74
C VAL A 421 -12.82 13.11 -8.63
N ALA A 422 -12.91 11.81 -8.35
CA ALA A 422 -13.89 11.22 -7.42
C ALA A 422 -13.50 11.39 -5.93
N SER A 423 -12.63 12.33 -5.63
CA SER A 423 -12.26 12.75 -4.27
C SER A 423 -12.03 14.25 -4.21
N PRO A 424 -12.00 14.87 -3.02
CA PRO A 424 -11.56 16.25 -2.87
C PRO A 424 -10.08 16.43 -3.21
N PRO A 425 -9.61 17.68 -3.43
CA PRO A 425 -8.18 17.95 -3.63
C PRO A 425 -7.34 17.54 -2.41
N ILE A 426 -6.28 16.76 -2.63
CA ILE A 426 -5.34 16.35 -1.58
C ILE A 426 -4.39 17.53 -1.32
N ARG A 427 -4.55 18.18 -0.16
CA ARG A 427 -3.82 19.42 0.21
C ARG A 427 -2.77 19.20 1.28
N ASN A 428 -2.92 18.17 2.12
CA ASN A 428 -2.13 17.98 3.31
C ASN A 428 -1.47 16.59 3.31
N PRO A 429 -0.25 16.43 3.87
CA PRO A 429 0.41 15.14 4.01
C PRO A 429 -0.39 14.23 4.95
N CYS A 430 -0.12 12.94 4.90
CA CYS A 430 -0.67 11.97 5.83
C CYS A 430 0.40 11.51 6.82
N TYR A 431 0.08 11.54 8.13
CA TYR A 431 0.94 11.05 9.21
C TYR A 431 0.53 9.66 9.73
N PHE A 432 -0.59 9.11 9.23
CA PHE A 432 -1.22 7.89 9.71
C PHE A 432 -1.06 6.70 8.74
N GLY A 433 0.03 6.71 7.97
CA GLY A 433 0.44 5.56 7.18
C GLY A 433 0.10 5.60 5.69
N ILE A 434 -0.23 6.78 5.08
CA ILE A 434 -0.22 6.95 3.63
C ILE A 434 1.10 7.62 3.25
N ASP A 435 1.83 7.06 2.29
CA ASP A 435 3.03 7.70 1.73
C ASP A 435 2.63 8.82 0.76
N PHE A 436 1.96 9.85 1.29
CA PHE A 436 1.79 11.08 0.55
C PHE A 436 3.12 11.83 0.53
N PRO A 437 3.46 12.42 -0.62
CA PRO A 437 4.67 13.22 -0.73
C PRO A 437 4.65 14.36 0.28
N SER A 438 5.82 14.99 0.47
CA SER A 438 5.91 16.19 1.28
C SER A 438 4.89 17.25 0.80
N GLN A 439 4.45 18.12 1.69
CA GLN A 439 3.45 19.15 1.40
C GLN A 439 3.74 19.93 0.10
N LYS A 440 5.04 20.16 -0.19
CA LYS A 440 5.49 20.87 -1.40
C LYS A 440 5.21 20.13 -2.71
N GLU A 441 5.11 18.81 -2.66
CA GLU A 441 4.88 17.96 -3.84
C GLU A 441 3.39 17.72 -4.13
N LEU A 442 2.49 18.03 -3.19
CA LEU A 442 1.05 17.95 -3.38
C LEU A 442 0.59 19.07 -4.31
N ILE A 443 0.08 18.72 -5.50
CA ILE A 443 -0.29 19.71 -6.52
C ILE A 443 -1.35 20.70 -6.02
N ALA A 444 -2.28 20.23 -5.18
CA ALA A 444 -3.37 21.05 -4.66
C ALA A 444 -3.00 21.83 -3.38
N ASN A 445 -1.78 21.69 -2.86
CA ASN A 445 -1.32 22.47 -1.72
C ASN A 445 -1.04 23.93 -2.12
N ASN A 446 -0.34 24.14 -3.24
CA ASN A 446 0.16 25.45 -3.65
C ASN A 446 -0.50 25.97 -4.94
N ARG A 447 -1.51 25.28 -5.49
CA ARG A 447 -2.18 25.67 -6.73
C ARG A 447 -3.68 25.67 -6.55
N SER A 448 -4.33 26.66 -7.16
CA SER A 448 -5.80 26.66 -7.30
C SER A 448 -6.23 25.58 -8.29
N VAL A 449 -7.51 25.19 -8.25
CA VAL A 449 -8.09 24.22 -9.20
C VAL A 449 -7.88 24.68 -10.64
N GLU A 450 -7.99 25.97 -10.91
CA GLU A 450 -7.77 26.53 -12.24
C GLU A 450 -6.31 26.41 -12.69
N GLN A 451 -5.34 26.63 -11.80
CA GLN A 451 -3.93 26.42 -12.11
C GLN A 451 -3.60 24.92 -12.34
N ILE A 452 -4.28 24.03 -11.62
CA ILE A 452 -4.16 22.58 -11.84
C ILE A 452 -4.77 22.20 -13.19
N ARG A 453 -5.93 22.74 -13.55
CA ARG A 453 -6.58 22.56 -14.85
C ARG A 453 -5.63 22.91 -16.00
N GLN A 454 -5.01 24.08 -15.93
CA GLN A 454 -4.05 24.55 -16.92
C GLN A 454 -2.80 23.65 -16.99
N PHE A 455 -2.27 23.24 -15.82
CA PHE A 455 -1.10 22.34 -15.76
C PHE A 455 -1.38 20.98 -16.38
N LEU A 456 -2.60 20.44 -16.16
CA LEU A 456 -3.02 19.15 -16.72
C LEU A 456 -3.39 19.21 -18.20
N GLY A 457 -3.70 20.42 -18.74
CA GLY A 457 -4.10 20.61 -20.12
C GLY A 457 -5.51 20.11 -20.45
N VAL A 458 -6.44 20.22 -19.49
CA VAL A 458 -7.84 19.81 -19.64
C VAL A 458 -8.77 21.02 -19.82
N ASP A 459 -9.91 20.83 -20.50
CA ASP A 459 -10.88 21.89 -20.78
C ASP A 459 -11.67 22.28 -19.52
N SER A 460 -11.98 21.30 -18.66
CA SER A 460 -12.50 21.55 -17.33
C SER A 460 -11.97 20.56 -16.30
N LEU A 461 -11.86 21.00 -15.05
CA LEU A 461 -11.45 20.18 -13.91
C LEU A 461 -12.41 20.42 -12.74
N HIS A 462 -12.95 19.33 -12.20
CA HIS A 462 -13.74 19.36 -10.98
C HIS A 462 -13.38 18.17 -10.07
N TYR A 463 -13.41 18.43 -8.78
CA TYR A 463 -13.24 17.45 -7.73
C TYR A 463 -14.58 17.23 -7.04
N LEU A 464 -14.82 16.03 -6.56
CA LEU A 464 -15.93 15.75 -5.65
C LEU A 464 -15.76 16.59 -4.38
N SER A 465 -16.83 17.17 -3.88
CA SER A 465 -16.79 17.91 -2.61
C SER A 465 -16.55 16.96 -1.42
N LEU A 466 -16.02 17.48 -0.32
CA LEU A 466 -15.83 16.68 0.90
C LEU A 466 -17.17 16.17 1.45
N GLU A 467 -18.18 17.03 1.44
CA GLU A 467 -19.54 16.67 1.84
C GLU A 467 -20.13 15.60 0.92
N GLY A 468 -19.98 15.78 -0.40
CA GLY A 468 -20.44 14.81 -1.39
C GLY A 468 -19.76 13.46 -1.24
N MET A 469 -18.45 13.42 -0.96
CA MET A 469 -17.73 12.18 -0.68
C MET A 469 -18.25 11.49 0.59
N LEU A 470 -18.41 12.24 1.68
CA LEU A 470 -18.89 11.71 2.96
C LEU A 470 -20.38 11.32 2.93
N SER A 471 -21.17 11.85 2.01
CA SER A 471 -22.56 11.41 1.81
C SER A 471 -22.69 10.04 1.15
N CYS A 472 -21.59 9.50 0.61
CA CYS A 472 -21.57 8.21 -0.09
C CYS A 472 -21.25 7.01 0.81
N VAL A 473 -20.97 7.24 2.09
CA VAL A 473 -20.65 6.21 3.10
C VAL A 473 -21.73 6.12 4.17
N SER A 474 -21.91 4.94 4.78
CA SER A 474 -22.97 4.70 5.76
C SER A 474 -22.62 5.19 7.16
N MET A 475 -21.36 5.12 7.54
CA MET A 475 -20.90 5.55 8.86
C MET A 475 -20.92 7.07 8.97
N ALA A 476 -21.25 7.60 10.14
CA ALA A 476 -21.32 9.04 10.40
C ALA A 476 -20.00 9.76 10.04
N SER A 477 -20.10 10.92 9.38
CA SER A 477 -18.98 11.69 8.80
C SER A 477 -17.85 11.98 9.81
N GLN A 478 -18.20 12.27 11.07
CA GLN A 478 -17.25 12.56 12.16
C GLN A 478 -16.43 11.34 12.62
N LYS A 479 -16.73 10.15 12.14
CA LYS A 479 -15.96 8.94 12.39
C LYS A 479 -14.87 8.68 11.34
N TYR A 480 -14.79 9.51 10.30
CA TYR A 480 -13.78 9.38 9.27
C TYR A 480 -12.62 10.36 9.45
N CYS A 481 -11.40 9.89 9.19
CA CYS A 481 -10.24 10.76 8.98
C CYS A 481 -10.26 11.30 7.56
N THR A 482 -10.32 12.63 7.44
CA THR A 482 -10.29 13.38 6.18
C THR A 482 -9.10 14.35 6.12
N ALA A 483 -8.12 14.21 7.01
CA ALA A 483 -7.03 15.17 7.24
C ALA A 483 -6.24 15.52 5.97
N CYS A 484 -6.04 14.56 5.05
CA CYS A 484 -5.36 14.81 3.77
C CYS A 484 -6.11 15.81 2.87
N PHE A 485 -7.41 15.97 3.07
CA PHE A 485 -8.26 16.94 2.37
C PHE A 485 -8.51 18.22 3.19
N SER A 486 -8.93 18.05 4.46
CA SER A 486 -9.38 19.14 5.35
C SER A 486 -8.23 19.84 6.09
N GLY A 487 -7.16 19.13 6.44
CA GLY A 487 -6.13 19.59 7.37
C GLY A 487 -6.46 19.34 8.85
N ASP A 488 -7.63 18.78 9.15
CA ASP A 488 -8.07 18.49 10.52
C ASP A 488 -7.55 17.10 10.92
N TYR A 489 -6.44 17.07 11.62
CA TYR A 489 -5.83 15.82 12.09
C TYR A 489 -6.50 15.35 13.38
N PRO A 490 -6.89 14.06 13.46
CA PRO A 490 -7.58 13.53 14.66
C PRO A 490 -6.69 13.40 15.90
N MET A 491 -5.38 13.56 15.74
CA MET A 491 -4.37 13.56 16.81
C MET A 491 -3.38 14.70 16.56
N ASN A 492 -2.81 15.26 17.64
CA ASN A 492 -1.72 16.21 17.52
C ASN A 492 -0.47 15.53 16.96
N VAL A 493 0.15 16.17 15.99
CA VAL A 493 1.44 15.75 15.41
C VAL A 493 2.46 16.81 15.81
N ASP A 494 3.11 16.58 16.96
CA ASP A 494 4.02 17.58 17.57
C ASP A 494 5.32 17.77 16.78
N GLU A 495 5.79 16.70 16.09
CA GLU A 495 6.93 16.78 15.18
C GLU A 495 6.54 16.23 13.81
N PRO A 496 6.98 16.86 12.70
CA PRO A 496 6.76 16.32 11.37
C PRO A 496 7.38 14.92 11.26
N VAL A 497 6.55 13.90 11.09
CA VAL A 497 7.01 12.53 10.89
C VAL A 497 7.63 12.43 9.50
N GLU A 498 8.96 12.57 9.40
CA GLU A 498 9.68 12.36 8.16
C GLU A 498 9.91 10.85 7.93
N LYS A 499 9.66 10.38 6.71
CA LYS A 499 9.80 8.96 6.32
C LYS A 499 11.14 8.33 6.71
N PHE A 500 12.23 9.10 6.63
CA PHE A 500 13.60 8.66 6.91
C PHE A 500 14.17 9.25 8.21
N ALA A 501 13.31 9.65 9.15
CA ALA A 501 13.78 10.23 10.41
C ALA A 501 14.68 9.26 11.18
N MET A 502 14.35 7.98 11.19
CA MET A 502 15.09 6.96 11.94
C MET A 502 16.44 6.62 11.30
N GLU A 503 16.56 6.61 9.98
CA GLU A 503 17.83 6.45 9.27
C GLU A 503 18.78 7.63 9.53
N ARG A 504 18.24 8.87 9.53
CA ARG A 504 19.05 10.07 9.84
C ARG A 504 19.54 10.07 11.28
N MET A 505 18.79 9.52 12.22
CA MET A 505 19.23 9.37 13.61
C MET A 505 20.41 8.39 13.69
N GLN A 506 20.37 7.25 13.03
CA GLN A 506 21.48 6.29 12.97
C GLN A 506 22.76 6.91 12.38
N LEU A 507 22.65 7.68 11.30
CA LEU A 507 23.82 8.34 10.67
C LEU A 507 24.46 9.40 11.56
N LYS A 508 23.69 10.12 12.39
CA LYS A 508 24.22 11.14 13.32
C LYS A 508 25.01 10.56 14.50
N MET A 509 24.86 9.27 14.81
CA MET A 509 25.64 8.62 15.87
C MET A 509 27.08 8.27 15.42
N PHE A 510 27.38 8.33 14.13
CA PHE A 510 28.69 7.98 13.55
C PHE A 510 29.38 9.18 12.87
N THR A 511 28.82 10.38 12.93
CA THR A 511 29.41 11.66 12.51
C THR A 511 29.59 12.57 13.71
#